data_eca22020298b23c265c2032bc887d5ed
#
_entry.id   eca22020298b23c265c2032bc887d5ed
#
_cell.length_a   1.000
_cell.length_b   1.000
_cell.length_c   1.000
_cell.angle_alpha   90.00
_cell.angle_beta   90.00
_cell.angle_gamma   90.00
#
_symmetry.space_group_name_H-M   'P 1'
#
loop_
_entity.id
_entity.type
_entity.pdbx_description
1 polymer ?
#
loop_
_entity_poly.entity_id
_entity_poly.type
_entity_poly.pdbx_seq_one_letter_code
_entity_poly.pdbx_strand_id
1 'polypeptide(L)'
;MSLHPLLHASVGHSLRPALALLLALTFAACSQAASTVPVATDHVDLPRSYRFAPETITVPVGTTVTWTNNDNFTHSVRLLDPEAEPLMMKPGEQVTYVFDRAGSYRYDCSLHPKDMNGSVLVGNSSG
;
A
#
# COMPACT_ATOMS: atom_id res chain seq x y z
N MET A 1 17.09 -47.65 81.28
CA MET A 1 15.94 -46.88 81.75
C MET A 1 16.32 -45.42 81.69
N SER A 2 15.93 -44.73 80.73
CA SER A 2 15.77 -43.31 80.69
C SER A 2 15.66 -42.87 79.21
N LEU A 3 14.50 -42.58 78.85
CA LEU A 3 14.13 -42.09 77.54
C LEU A 3 14.27 -40.59 77.53
N HIS A 4 15.06 -40.06 76.62
CA HIS A 4 15.01 -38.62 76.28
C HIS A 4 14.32 -38.42 74.96
N PRO A 5 13.37 -37.57 74.91
CA PRO A 5 12.80 -37.14 73.62
C PRO A 5 13.62 -36.01 73.02
N LEU A 6 14.04 -36.19 71.78
CA LEU A 6 14.75 -35.23 71.00
C LEU A 6 13.73 -34.19 70.45
N LEU A 7 13.95 -32.92 70.76
CA LEU A 7 13.26 -31.80 70.21
C LEU A 7 13.69 -31.58 68.76
N HIS A 8 12.72 -31.74 67.84
CA HIS A 8 12.93 -31.36 66.45
C HIS A 8 12.55 -29.92 66.30
N ALA A 9 13.51 -29.06 66.03
CA ALA A 9 13.32 -27.70 65.62
C ALA A 9 12.88 -27.69 64.14
N SER A 10 11.65 -27.33 63.92
CA SER A 10 11.10 -27.10 62.55
C SER A 10 11.59 -25.76 62.03
N VAL A 11 12.50 -25.79 61.07
CA VAL A 11 12.93 -24.61 60.33
C VAL A 11 11.90 -24.34 59.24
N GLY A 12 11.06 -23.38 59.48
CA GLY A 12 10.09 -22.92 58.48
C GLY A 12 10.80 -22.18 57.34
N HIS A 13 10.83 -22.81 56.19
CA HIS A 13 11.23 -22.18 54.94
C HIS A 13 10.02 -21.42 54.39
N SER A 14 10.02 -20.10 54.62
CA SER A 14 9.07 -19.22 53.94
C SER A 14 9.45 -19.10 52.47
N LEU A 15 8.74 -19.83 51.60
CA LEU A 15 8.79 -19.60 50.17
C LEU A 15 8.14 -18.24 49.89
N ARG A 16 8.96 -17.27 49.56
CA ARG A 16 8.50 -16.02 48.94
C ARG A 16 8.16 -16.31 47.47
N PRO A 17 6.94 -16.08 47.00
CA PRO A 17 6.68 -16.17 45.58
C PRO A 17 7.34 -14.96 44.92
N ALA A 18 8.36 -15.21 44.11
CA ALA A 18 8.89 -14.23 43.17
C ALA A 18 7.81 -13.97 42.12
N LEU A 19 7.17 -12.82 42.25
CA LEU A 19 6.23 -12.31 41.25
C LEU A 19 7.02 -11.93 40.00
N ALA A 20 7.16 -12.88 39.07
CA ALA A 20 7.73 -12.60 37.76
C ALA A 20 6.72 -11.76 36.95
N LEU A 21 6.95 -10.45 36.92
CA LEU A 21 6.21 -9.51 36.09
C LEU A 21 6.64 -9.73 34.63
N LEU A 22 5.92 -10.59 33.92
CA LEU A 22 6.04 -10.75 32.46
C LEU A 22 5.49 -9.50 31.80
N LEU A 23 6.40 -8.59 31.45
CA LEU A 23 6.11 -7.43 30.61
C LEU A 23 5.89 -7.93 29.19
N ALA A 24 4.65 -8.22 28.82
CA ALA A 24 4.28 -8.53 27.45
C ALA A 24 4.40 -7.24 26.63
N LEU A 25 5.52 -7.07 25.89
CA LEU A 25 5.63 -6.07 24.85
C LEU A 25 4.72 -6.49 23.69
N THR A 26 3.52 -5.97 23.67
CA THR A 26 2.67 -6.03 22.47
C THR A 26 3.26 -5.10 21.43
N PHE A 27 4.03 -5.63 20.49
CA PHE A 27 4.34 -4.92 19.26
C PHE A 27 3.03 -4.77 18.49
N ALA A 28 2.39 -3.62 18.62
CA ALA A 28 1.39 -3.19 17.67
C ALA A 28 2.11 -2.96 16.34
N ALA A 29 2.11 -3.97 15.48
CA ALA A 29 2.49 -3.81 14.09
C ALA A 29 1.45 -2.88 13.45
N CYS A 30 1.71 -1.58 13.44
CA CYS A 30 1.04 -0.66 12.55
C CYS A 30 1.39 -1.10 11.13
N SER A 31 0.51 -1.90 10.53
CA SER A 31 0.48 -2.10 9.09
C SER A 31 0.10 -0.74 8.50
N GLN A 32 1.10 0.10 8.22
CA GLN A 32 0.92 1.28 7.40
C GLN A 32 0.64 0.76 6.00
N ALA A 33 -0.64 0.66 5.65
CA ALA A 33 -1.02 0.67 4.25
C ALA A 33 -0.36 1.95 3.70
N ALA A 34 0.52 1.79 2.73
CA ALA A 34 1.14 2.91 2.04
C ALA A 34 0.00 3.69 1.37
N SER A 35 -0.48 4.74 2.04
CA SER A 35 -1.36 5.72 1.45
C SER A 35 -0.51 6.46 0.43
N THR A 36 -0.59 6.08 -0.82
CA THR A 36 0.00 6.85 -1.90
C THR A 36 -0.75 8.16 -1.96
N VAL A 37 -0.11 9.22 -1.46
CA VAL A 37 -0.66 10.57 -1.55
C VAL A 37 -0.77 10.91 -3.03
N PRO A 38 -1.97 11.31 -3.52
CA PRO A 38 -2.15 11.67 -4.92
C PRO A 38 -1.19 12.81 -5.31
N VAL A 39 -0.55 12.68 -6.47
CA VAL A 39 0.38 13.69 -6.98
C VAL A 39 -0.35 14.58 -7.98
N ALA A 40 -0.26 15.89 -7.82
CA ALA A 40 -0.81 16.85 -8.78
C ALA A 40 0.08 16.88 -10.04
N THR A 41 -0.29 16.11 -11.05
CA THR A 41 0.42 16.02 -12.33
C THR A 41 -0.53 15.46 -13.39
N ASP A 42 -0.29 15.79 -14.64
CA ASP A 42 -0.97 15.24 -15.82
C ASP A 42 -0.11 14.18 -16.55
N HIS A 43 0.99 13.77 -15.94
CA HIS A 43 1.91 12.82 -16.54
C HIS A 43 2.18 11.63 -15.63
N VAL A 44 2.15 10.43 -16.23
CA VAL A 44 2.44 9.15 -15.57
C VAL A 44 3.47 8.39 -16.39
N ASP A 45 4.57 8.01 -15.74
CA ASP A 45 5.57 7.14 -16.33
C ASP A 45 5.26 5.66 -16.07
N LEU A 46 5.63 4.80 -17.01
CA LEU A 46 5.73 3.36 -16.82
C LEU A 46 7.22 3.01 -16.79
N PRO A 47 7.89 3.15 -15.63
CA PRO A 47 9.30 2.80 -15.51
C PRO A 47 9.46 1.28 -15.52
N ARG A 48 10.69 0.81 -15.66
CA ARG A 48 11.01 -0.60 -15.44
C ARG A 48 10.53 -1.02 -14.06
N SER A 49 9.87 -2.15 -13.94
CA SER A 49 9.33 -2.75 -12.71
C SER A 49 7.80 -2.90 -12.68
N TYR A 50 7.14 -2.97 -13.82
CA TYR A 50 5.71 -3.29 -13.93
C TYR A 50 4.83 -2.42 -13.02
N ARG A 51 4.92 -1.09 -13.17
CA ARG A 51 4.14 -0.14 -12.36
C ARG A 51 3.85 1.14 -13.12
N PHE A 52 2.86 1.87 -12.65
CA PHE A 52 2.63 3.28 -12.99
C PHE A 52 3.28 4.18 -11.93
N ALA A 53 3.89 5.28 -12.35
CA ALA A 53 4.55 6.21 -11.45
C ALA A 53 4.30 7.69 -11.87
N PRO A 54 3.60 8.47 -11.06
CA PRO A 54 2.93 8.10 -9.81
C PRO A 54 1.77 7.12 -10.02
N GLU A 55 1.44 6.31 -9.01
CA GLU A 55 0.31 5.37 -9.07
C GLU A 55 -1.04 6.10 -9.03
N THR A 56 -1.13 7.15 -8.22
CA THR A 56 -2.33 7.99 -8.12
C THR A 56 -1.99 9.44 -8.41
N ILE A 57 -2.72 10.03 -9.34
CA ILE A 57 -2.60 11.44 -9.70
C ILE A 57 -3.90 12.19 -9.47
N THR A 58 -3.82 13.51 -9.33
CA THR A 58 -4.98 14.41 -9.28
C THR A 58 -4.84 15.48 -10.34
N VAL A 59 -5.94 15.72 -11.06
CA VAL A 59 -6.01 16.69 -12.17
C VAL A 59 -7.34 17.45 -12.17
N PRO A 60 -7.38 18.68 -12.69
CA PRO A 60 -8.63 19.37 -12.97
C PRO A 60 -9.46 18.69 -14.05
N VAL A 61 -10.79 18.94 -14.06
CA VAL A 61 -11.67 18.56 -15.16
C VAL A 61 -11.19 19.18 -16.47
N GLY A 62 -11.23 18.41 -17.56
CA GLY A 62 -10.79 18.83 -18.89
C GLY A 62 -9.30 18.56 -19.15
N THR A 63 -8.57 18.01 -18.19
CA THR A 63 -7.16 17.71 -18.35
C THR A 63 -6.94 16.52 -19.29
N THR A 64 -5.95 16.64 -20.18
CA THR A 64 -5.40 15.52 -20.93
C THR A 64 -4.27 14.91 -20.12
N VAL A 65 -4.42 13.66 -19.69
CA VAL A 65 -3.36 12.90 -19.02
C VAL A 65 -2.56 12.11 -20.05
N THR A 66 -1.24 12.09 -19.89
CA THR A 66 -0.29 11.38 -20.75
C THR A 66 0.39 10.27 -19.97
N TRP A 67 0.41 9.06 -20.51
CA TRP A 67 1.23 7.95 -20.04
C TRP A 67 2.39 7.72 -21.00
N THR A 68 3.61 7.55 -20.47
CA THR A 68 4.82 7.28 -21.25
C THR A 68 5.40 5.94 -20.88
N ASN A 69 5.58 5.05 -21.84
CA ASN A 69 6.20 3.75 -21.62
C ASN A 69 7.74 3.84 -21.66
N ASN A 70 8.35 3.95 -20.51
CA ASN A 70 9.82 3.95 -20.33
C ASN A 70 10.38 2.55 -19.97
N ASP A 71 9.54 1.51 -20.04
CA ASP A 71 9.96 0.11 -19.90
C ASP A 71 10.38 -0.48 -21.26
N ASN A 72 10.99 -1.67 -21.21
CA ASN A 72 11.42 -2.42 -22.40
C ASN A 72 10.31 -3.36 -22.94
N PHE A 73 9.17 -3.43 -22.27
CA PHE A 73 8.05 -4.29 -22.65
C PHE A 73 6.85 -3.46 -23.13
N THR A 74 5.98 -4.09 -23.92
CA THR A 74 4.69 -3.50 -24.27
C THR A 74 3.78 -3.46 -23.04
N HIS A 75 3.15 -2.31 -22.80
CA HIS A 75 2.16 -2.11 -21.75
C HIS A 75 0.87 -1.52 -22.33
N SER A 76 -0.11 -1.29 -21.49
CA SER A 76 -1.34 -0.59 -21.87
C SER A 76 -1.88 0.25 -20.71
N VAL A 77 -2.78 1.17 -21.06
CA VAL A 77 -3.67 1.82 -20.10
C VAL A 77 -5.10 1.41 -20.44
N ARG A 78 -5.78 0.75 -19.52
CA ARG A 78 -7.18 0.37 -19.65
C ARG A 78 -7.98 0.98 -18.50
N LEU A 79 -8.92 1.88 -18.81
CA LEU A 79 -9.87 2.39 -17.81
C LEU A 79 -10.81 1.25 -17.41
N LEU A 80 -11.09 1.13 -16.11
CA LEU A 80 -11.90 0.07 -15.53
C LEU A 80 -13.35 0.48 -15.26
N ASP A 81 -13.62 1.79 -15.17
CA ASP A 81 -14.95 2.29 -14.83
C ASP A 81 -15.20 3.67 -15.47
N PRO A 82 -15.95 3.75 -16.57
CA PRO A 82 -16.41 2.62 -17.37
C PRO A 82 -15.25 1.89 -18.04
N GLU A 83 -15.40 0.58 -18.22
CA GLU A 83 -14.39 -0.22 -18.92
C GLU A 83 -14.23 0.24 -20.37
N ALA A 84 -12.98 0.44 -20.78
CA ALA A 84 -12.62 0.91 -22.11
C ALA A 84 -11.61 -0.04 -22.78
N GLU A 85 -11.53 0.06 -24.10
CA GLU A 85 -10.50 -0.64 -24.85
C GLU A 85 -9.09 -0.21 -24.38
N PRO A 86 -8.16 -1.16 -24.22
CA PRO A 86 -6.80 -0.85 -23.80
C PRO A 86 -6.06 0.03 -24.81
N LEU A 87 -5.51 1.12 -24.36
CA LEU A 87 -4.56 1.93 -25.13
C LEU A 87 -3.17 1.29 -25.05
N MET A 88 -2.77 0.62 -26.12
CA MET A 88 -1.49 -0.12 -26.16
C MET A 88 -0.31 0.81 -26.39
N MET A 89 0.82 0.53 -25.71
CA MET A 89 2.09 1.27 -25.82
C MET A 89 3.27 0.32 -25.95
N LYS A 90 4.02 0.41 -27.03
CA LYS A 90 5.35 -0.20 -27.15
C LYS A 90 6.37 0.61 -26.34
N PRO A 91 7.57 0.06 -26.10
CA PRO A 91 8.67 0.82 -25.50
C PRO A 91 8.89 2.18 -26.18
N GLY A 92 8.92 3.27 -25.40
CA GLY A 92 9.08 4.64 -25.86
C GLY A 92 7.83 5.33 -26.38
N GLU A 93 6.71 4.63 -26.48
CA GLU A 93 5.45 5.23 -26.95
C GLU A 93 4.69 5.91 -25.81
N GLN A 94 3.77 6.79 -26.19
CA GLN A 94 2.86 7.51 -25.29
C GLN A 94 1.42 7.30 -25.73
N VAL A 95 0.51 7.33 -24.76
CA VAL A 95 -0.93 7.43 -24.97
C VAL A 95 -1.51 8.53 -24.11
N THR A 96 -2.64 9.09 -24.55
CA THR A 96 -3.32 10.17 -23.84
C THR A 96 -4.80 9.87 -23.68
N TYR A 97 -5.38 10.44 -22.62
CA TYR A 97 -6.83 10.41 -22.40
C TYR A 97 -7.29 11.74 -21.79
N VAL A 98 -8.43 12.26 -22.25
CA VAL A 98 -9.03 13.49 -21.74
C VAL A 98 -10.07 13.16 -20.67
N PHE A 99 -9.91 13.70 -19.47
CA PHE A 99 -10.86 13.55 -18.37
C PHE A 99 -11.79 14.77 -18.29
N ASP A 100 -12.93 14.70 -18.96
CA ASP A 100 -13.89 15.79 -19.09
C ASP A 100 -14.94 15.85 -17.97
N ARG A 101 -14.91 14.92 -17.02
CA ARG A 101 -15.84 14.84 -15.89
C ARG A 101 -15.10 14.59 -14.59
N ALA A 102 -15.57 15.23 -13.50
CA ALA A 102 -15.08 14.95 -12.17
C ALA A 102 -15.39 13.50 -11.74
N GLY A 103 -14.47 12.88 -11.02
CA GLY A 103 -14.62 11.49 -10.56
C GLY A 103 -13.29 10.84 -10.21
N SER A 104 -13.38 9.58 -9.81
CA SER A 104 -12.23 8.72 -9.58
C SER A 104 -12.21 7.64 -10.65
N TYR A 105 -11.15 7.61 -11.44
CA TYR A 105 -10.98 6.71 -12.57
C TYR A 105 -9.84 5.74 -12.27
N ARG A 106 -10.19 4.48 -12.03
CA ARG A 106 -9.20 3.41 -11.90
C ARG A 106 -8.79 2.92 -13.28
N TYR A 107 -7.54 2.54 -13.42
CA TYR A 107 -7.01 1.93 -14.62
C TYR A 107 -5.98 0.86 -14.29
N ASP A 108 -5.73 -0.04 -15.24
CA ASP A 108 -4.70 -1.06 -15.16
C ASP A 108 -3.93 -1.20 -16.47
N CYS A 109 -2.89 -2.04 -16.46
CA CYS A 109 -2.32 -2.61 -17.66
C CYS A 109 -3.02 -3.93 -17.96
N SER A 110 -3.72 -4.02 -19.09
CA SER A 110 -4.48 -5.24 -19.47
C SER A 110 -3.60 -6.48 -19.60
N LEU A 111 -2.29 -6.32 -19.80
CA LEU A 111 -1.32 -7.40 -19.87
C LEU A 111 -0.83 -7.85 -18.48
N HIS A 112 -0.91 -6.98 -17.48
CA HIS A 112 -0.42 -7.20 -16.11
C HIS A 112 -1.42 -6.69 -15.06
N PRO A 113 -2.69 -7.11 -15.09
CA PRO A 113 -3.76 -6.47 -14.31
C PRO A 113 -3.65 -6.69 -12.80
N LYS A 114 -2.81 -7.63 -12.36
CA LYS A 114 -2.58 -7.88 -10.92
C LYS A 114 -1.51 -6.94 -10.33
N ASP A 115 -0.56 -6.52 -11.15
CA ASP A 115 0.64 -5.82 -10.68
C ASP A 115 0.64 -4.34 -11.05
N MET A 116 0.06 -3.98 -12.20
CA MET A 116 0.06 -2.62 -12.72
C MET A 116 -1.32 -1.98 -12.61
N ASN A 117 -1.53 -1.21 -11.57
CA ASN A 117 -2.77 -0.48 -11.30
C ASN A 117 -2.48 0.99 -11.01
N GLY A 118 -3.44 1.85 -11.31
CA GLY A 118 -3.36 3.27 -11.02
C GLY A 118 -4.72 3.94 -10.93
N SER A 119 -4.73 5.22 -10.55
CA SER A 119 -5.94 6.00 -10.42
C SER A 119 -5.71 7.46 -10.83
N VAL A 120 -6.71 8.04 -11.49
CA VAL A 120 -6.80 9.48 -11.75
C VAL A 120 -7.97 10.05 -10.95
N LEU A 121 -7.67 10.96 -10.04
CA LEU A 121 -8.67 11.73 -9.30
C LEU A 121 -8.91 13.04 -10.04
N VAL A 122 -10.09 13.18 -10.64
CA VAL A 122 -10.45 14.37 -11.39
C VAL A 122 -11.35 15.24 -10.54
N GLY A 123 -10.82 16.38 -10.13
CA GLY A 123 -11.53 17.36 -9.30
C GLY A 123 -12.03 18.56 -10.12
N ASN A 124 -12.98 19.30 -9.54
CA ASN A 124 -13.33 20.61 -10.07
C ASN A 124 -12.11 21.53 -9.92
N SER A 125 -11.78 22.29 -10.97
CA SER A 125 -10.81 23.37 -10.84
C SER A 125 -11.31 24.31 -9.76
N SER A 126 -10.65 24.31 -8.58
CA SER A 126 -10.89 25.39 -7.62
C SER A 126 -10.35 26.65 -8.25
N GLY A 127 -11.26 27.44 -8.82
CA GLY A 127 -10.96 28.74 -9.36
C GLY A 127 -10.51 29.72 -8.30
#